data_2fec0ad9597fdcb560eff794fa398dac
#
_entry.id   2fec0ad9597fdcb560eff794fa398dac
#
_cell.length_a   1.000
_cell.length_b   1.000
_cell.length_c   1.000
_cell.angle_alpha   90.00
_cell.angle_beta   90.00
_cell.angle_gamma   90.00
#
_symmetry.space_group_name_H-M   'P 1'
#
loop_
_entity.id
_entity.type
_entity.pdbx_description
1 polymer ?
#
loop_
_entity_poly.entity_id
_entity_poly.type
_entity_poly.pdbx_seq_one_letter_code
_entity_poly.pdbx_strand_id
1 'polypeptide(L)'
;MRAYVFTDKSLERYAGRFVWLSIDTENATNAAFLKAHPISVWPTLLILDPKDKVVFRYAGGGTVPQVRKLLDDGERAARGSQSKADMAIVRADALAAQGKPAEAAKALDEAIAAAPKNWPRLGRAAESVVFEYAESRDSQRCAERALALYPRVRGTGSAVNVAAVGLSCASNLDPKTSWNRSELTAGLEKATRETLAAADKIAMSADDRSGLYESLADARDEAKDATAARGLREEWAAFLEGEAAKAKTPDQRAVFDSHRLTAYLALKQPEKAIAMLEQDERDLPNDYNPPARLISAYKAAGRFDDALAASDRALKLAYGPRKIGIYRNRASVYAAKGDKASARKTIEEAIQFAESLPTEQQSANVIASLKKQLDTM
;
A
#
# COMPACT_ATOMS: atom_id res chain seq x y z
N MET A 1 -9.86 -0.66 -5.63
CA MET A 1 -11.03 0.25 -5.57
C MET A 1 -11.70 0.48 -6.92
N ARG A 2 -10.96 0.72 -8.01
CA ARG A 2 -11.54 1.02 -9.33
C ARG A 2 -12.49 -0.06 -9.85
N ALA A 3 -12.13 -1.34 -9.73
CA ALA A 3 -12.90 -2.45 -10.27
C ALA A 3 -14.14 -2.88 -9.44
N TYR A 4 -14.19 -2.52 -8.16
CA TYR A 4 -15.25 -2.99 -7.25
C TYR A 4 -15.97 -1.85 -6.53
N VAL A 5 -15.25 -0.84 -6.09
CA VAL A 5 -15.81 0.18 -5.19
C VAL A 5 -16.44 1.32 -5.99
N PHE A 6 -15.67 1.95 -6.89
CA PHE A 6 -16.17 3.10 -7.64
C PHE A 6 -17.17 2.73 -8.77
N THR A 7 -17.40 1.45 -9.00
CA THR A 7 -18.44 0.94 -9.90
C THR A 7 -19.74 0.57 -9.18
N ASP A 8 -19.77 0.70 -7.85
CA ASP A 8 -20.94 0.35 -7.05
C ASP A 8 -22.04 1.42 -7.19
N LYS A 9 -23.25 0.98 -7.56
CA LYS A 9 -24.41 1.85 -7.78
C LYS A 9 -24.79 2.68 -6.55
N SER A 10 -24.49 2.22 -5.34
CA SER A 10 -24.81 2.97 -4.11
C SER A 10 -24.03 4.28 -3.99
N LEU A 11 -22.97 4.46 -4.79
CA LEU A 11 -22.23 5.73 -4.88
C LEU A 11 -22.93 6.79 -5.76
N GLU A 12 -23.93 6.42 -6.57
CA GLU A 12 -24.73 7.36 -7.36
C GLU A 12 -25.37 8.45 -6.49
N ARG A 13 -25.64 8.16 -5.22
CA ARG A 13 -26.16 9.16 -4.24
C ARG A 13 -25.25 10.37 -4.06
N TYR A 14 -24.00 10.29 -4.46
CA TYR A 14 -23.02 11.39 -4.39
C TYR A 14 -22.87 12.13 -5.73
N ALA A 15 -23.62 11.75 -6.76
CA ALA A 15 -23.65 12.44 -8.03
C ALA A 15 -24.06 13.92 -7.83
N GLY A 16 -23.35 14.83 -8.47
CA GLY A 16 -23.56 16.27 -8.33
C GLY A 16 -23.09 16.90 -7.00
N ARG A 17 -22.62 16.08 -6.02
CA ARG A 17 -22.07 16.61 -4.75
C ARG A 17 -20.58 16.81 -4.79
N PHE A 18 -19.88 16.10 -5.68
CA PHE A 18 -18.43 16.16 -5.89
C PHE A 18 -18.11 16.24 -7.38
N VAL A 19 -17.02 16.92 -7.73
CA VAL A 19 -16.33 16.74 -9.00
C VAL A 19 -15.36 15.58 -8.83
N TRP A 20 -15.56 14.50 -9.59
CA TRP A 20 -14.78 13.29 -9.49
C TRP A 20 -13.58 13.33 -10.43
N LEU A 21 -12.39 13.15 -9.90
CA LEU A 21 -11.16 13.09 -10.67
C LEU A 21 -10.43 11.78 -10.37
N SER A 22 -9.94 11.12 -11.41
CA SER A 22 -9.04 9.98 -11.31
C SER A 22 -7.66 10.43 -11.78
N ILE A 23 -6.76 10.70 -10.84
CA ILE A 23 -5.42 11.19 -11.12
C ILE A 23 -4.48 10.00 -11.32
N ASP A 24 -3.97 9.87 -12.54
CA ASP A 24 -2.91 8.92 -12.86
C ASP A 24 -1.56 9.50 -12.44
N THR A 25 -0.90 8.87 -11.49
CA THR A 25 0.36 9.33 -10.91
C THR A 25 1.56 9.17 -11.85
N GLU A 26 1.41 8.35 -12.90
CA GLU A 26 2.46 8.11 -13.88
C GLU A 26 2.37 9.08 -15.07
N ASN A 27 1.23 9.76 -15.25
CA ASN A 27 1.01 10.65 -16.37
C ASN A 27 1.62 12.04 -16.11
N ALA A 28 2.52 12.48 -17.01
CA ALA A 28 3.20 13.76 -16.90
C ALA A 28 2.24 14.97 -16.82
N THR A 29 1.03 14.89 -17.39
CA THR A 29 0.04 15.95 -17.30
C THR A 29 -0.44 16.22 -15.88
N ASN A 30 -0.29 15.25 -14.98
CA ASN A 30 -0.67 15.35 -13.57
C ASN A 30 0.51 15.73 -12.65
N ALA A 31 1.71 15.93 -13.21
CA ALA A 31 2.92 16.15 -12.41
C ALA A 31 2.83 17.38 -11.51
N ALA A 32 2.25 18.48 -11.99
CA ALA A 32 2.06 19.69 -11.19
C ALA A 32 1.12 19.45 -10.00
N PHE A 33 0.03 18.69 -10.20
CA PHE A 33 -0.88 18.29 -9.11
C PHE A 33 -0.14 17.43 -8.07
N LEU A 34 0.63 16.46 -8.52
CA LEU A 34 1.38 15.56 -7.64
C LEU A 34 2.50 16.26 -6.87
N LYS A 35 3.07 17.33 -7.43
CA LYS A 35 4.02 18.19 -6.72
C LYS A 35 3.35 18.96 -5.57
N ALA A 36 2.12 19.43 -5.79
CA ALA A 36 1.33 20.11 -4.76
C ALA A 36 0.75 19.13 -3.71
N HIS A 37 0.44 17.92 -4.14
CA HIS A 37 -0.19 16.86 -3.33
C HIS A 37 0.60 15.55 -3.46
N PRO A 38 1.75 15.40 -2.78
CA PRO A 38 2.58 14.19 -2.86
C PRO A 38 1.83 12.93 -2.43
N ILE A 39 1.94 11.87 -3.21
CA ILE A 39 1.32 10.58 -2.97
C ILE A 39 2.41 9.52 -2.75
N SER A 40 2.40 8.88 -1.58
CA SER A 40 3.30 7.79 -1.20
C SER A 40 2.63 6.42 -1.18
N VAL A 41 1.29 6.40 -1.13
CA VAL A 41 0.47 5.17 -1.04
C VAL A 41 -0.67 5.19 -2.04
N TRP A 42 -0.93 4.07 -2.66
CA TRP A 42 -2.00 3.89 -3.64
C TRP A 42 -3.02 2.84 -3.15
N PRO A 43 -4.33 3.14 -3.23
CA PRO A 43 -4.88 4.43 -3.62
C PRO A 43 -4.82 5.47 -2.49
N THR A 44 -4.81 6.74 -2.83
CA THR A 44 -5.06 7.85 -1.90
C THR A 44 -6.31 8.61 -2.34
N LEU A 45 -7.20 8.87 -1.41
CA LEU A 45 -8.41 9.66 -1.60
C LEU A 45 -8.18 11.07 -1.03
N LEU A 46 -8.33 12.09 -1.88
CA LEU A 46 -8.28 13.50 -1.47
C LEU A 46 -9.64 14.14 -1.72
N ILE A 47 -10.08 14.99 -0.80
CA ILE A 47 -11.17 15.92 -1.04
C ILE A 47 -10.62 17.33 -0.87
N LEU A 48 -10.79 18.14 -1.91
CA LEU A 48 -10.34 19.51 -1.98
C LEU A 48 -11.55 20.43 -1.89
N ASP A 49 -11.37 21.57 -1.27
CA ASP A 49 -12.35 22.66 -1.34
C ASP A 49 -12.21 23.43 -2.68
N PRO A 50 -13.14 24.35 -3.01
CA PRO A 50 -13.06 25.15 -4.24
C PRO A 50 -11.82 26.07 -4.34
N LYS A 51 -11.02 26.18 -3.29
CA LYS A 51 -9.77 26.93 -3.23
C LYS A 51 -8.53 26.04 -3.30
N ASP A 52 -8.70 24.78 -3.75
CA ASP A 52 -7.64 23.76 -3.85
C ASP A 52 -7.00 23.38 -2.51
N LYS A 53 -7.69 23.62 -1.39
CA LYS A 53 -7.21 23.23 -0.07
C LYS A 53 -7.67 21.81 0.25
N VAL A 54 -6.75 20.94 0.66
CA VAL A 54 -7.10 19.60 1.15
C VAL A 54 -7.86 19.74 2.48
N VAL A 55 -9.10 19.24 2.47
CA VAL A 55 -9.98 19.19 3.65
C VAL A 55 -10.14 17.75 4.17
N PHE A 56 -9.70 16.77 3.37
CA PHE A 56 -9.76 15.37 3.72
C PHE A 56 -8.69 14.58 2.93
N ARG A 57 -7.98 13.68 3.61
CA ARG A 57 -7.06 12.71 3.01
C ARG A 57 -7.28 11.34 3.66
N TYR A 58 -7.31 10.31 2.83
CA TYR A 58 -7.29 8.92 3.28
C TYR A 58 -6.35 8.12 2.38
N ALA A 59 -5.34 7.48 2.98
CA ALA A 59 -4.39 6.62 2.31
C ALA A 59 -4.80 5.15 2.51
N GLY A 60 -4.88 4.40 1.41
CA GLY A 60 -5.28 3.00 1.40
C GLY A 60 -6.59 2.73 0.69
N GLY A 61 -6.92 1.46 0.59
CA GLY A 61 -8.17 0.98 0.02
C GLY A 61 -9.32 1.01 1.02
N GLY A 62 -10.51 0.64 0.56
CA GLY A 62 -11.67 0.52 1.43
C GLY A 62 -12.81 -0.20 0.75
N THR A 63 -13.71 -0.74 1.53
CA THR A 63 -14.99 -1.30 1.07
C THR A 63 -15.96 -0.18 0.70
N VAL A 64 -17.02 -0.50 -0.04
CA VAL A 64 -18.07 0.47 -0.41
C VAL A 64 -18.65 1.19 0.83
N PRO A 65 -19.02 0.49 1.93
CA PRO A 65 -19.48 1.16 3.15
C PRO A 65 -18.45 2.11 3.77
N GLN A 66 -17.16 1.73 3.77
CA GLN A 66 -16.09 2.59 4.27
C GLN A 66 -15.95 3.85 3.41
N VAL A 67 -15.89 3.70 2.08
CA VAL A 67 -15.79 4.84 1.16
C VAL A 67 -16.97 5.79 1.28
N ARG A 68 -18.19 5.28 1.42
CA ARG A 68 -19.36 6.12 1.70
C ARG A 68 -19.18 6.94 2.96
N LYS A 69 -18.72 6.33 4.05
CA LYS A 69 -18.42 7.05 5.30
C LYS A 69 -17.33 8.10 5.11
N LEU A 70 -16.27 7.78 4.35
CA LEU A 70 -15.18 8.72 4.05
C LEU A 70 -15.70 9.94 3.25
N LEU A 71 -16.59 9.73 2.26
CA LEU A 71 -17.21 10.81 1.50
C LEU A 71 -18.10 11.70 2.38
N ASP A 72 -18.93 11.09 3.25
CA ASP A 72 -19.75 11.84 4.19
C ASP A 72 -18.91 12.62 5.20
N ASP A 73 -17.77 12.07 5.64
CA ASP A 73 -16.82 12.75 6.54
C ASP A 73 -16.12 13.92 5.83
N GLY A 74 -15.70 13.73 4.57
CA GLY A 74 -15.06 14.77 3.77
C GLY A 74 -16.01 15.93 3.45
N GLU A 75 -17.26 15.64 3.11
CA GLU A 75 -18.26 16.69 2.89
C GLU A 75 -18.52 17.52 4.16
N ARG A 76 -18.60 16.86 5.33
CA ARG A 76 -18.69 17.58 6.61
C ARG A 76 -17.45 18.44 6.88
N ALA A 77 -16.27 17.94 6.56
CA ALA A 77 -15.02 18.69 6.71
C ALA A 77 -15.01 19.94 5.82
N ALA A 78 -15.49 19.82 4.57
CA ALA A 78 -15.59 20.94 3.65
C ALA A 78 -16.59 22.03 4.09
N ARG A 79 -17.67 21.63 4.78
CA ARG A 79 -18.63 22.57 5.37
C ARG A 79 -18.14 23.28 6.63
N GLY A 80 -17.00 22.88 7.15
CA GLY A 80 -16.42 23.35 8.40
C GLY A 80 -16.86 22.55 9.62
N SER A 81 -15.96 22.36 10.57
CA SER A 81 -16.22 21.66 11.84
C SER A 81 -16.04 22.60 13.01
N GLN A 82 -16.91 22.45 14.03
CA GLN A 82 -16.85 23.24 15.26
C GLN A 82 -16.11 22.51 16.39
N SER A 83 -15.87 21.20 16.28
CA SER A 83 -15.17 20.45 17.33
C SER A 83 -13.65 20.59 17.18
N LYS A 84 -12.94 20.73 18.32
CA LYS A 84 -11.48 20.78 18.33
C LYS A 84 -10.84 19.51 17.71
N ALA A 85 -11.40 18.33 17.98
CA ALA A 85 -10.95 17.07 17.42
C ALA A 85 -11.12 17.05 15.90
N ASP A 86 -12.24 17.53 15.37
CA ASP A 86 -12.50 17.56 13.94
C ASP A 86 -11.62 18.60 13.20
N MET A 87 -11.35 19.74 13.81
CA MET A 87 -10.41 20.71 13.25
C MET A 87 -8.98 20.16 13.22
N ALA A 88 -8.58 19.43 14.26
CA ALA A 88 -7.25 18.85 14.32
C ALA A 88 -7.06 17.73 13.28
N ILE A 89 -8.08 16.89 12.99
CA ILE A 89 -7.98 15.87 11.94
C ILE A 89 -7.92 16.50 10.54
N VAL A 90 -8.65 17.58 10.27
CA VAL A 90 -8.55 18.33 8.99
C VAL A 90 -7.15 18.94 8.83
N ARG A 91 -6.58 19.48 9.90
CA ARG A 91 -5.19 19.98 9.90
C ARG A 91 -4.20 18.86 9.61
N ALA A 92 -4.38 17.69 10.22
CA ALA A 92 -3.53 16.53 9.99
C ALA A 92 -3.58 16.05 8.54
N ASP A 93 -4.79 15.98 7.96
CA ASP A 93 -4.97 15.60 6.55
C ASP A 93 -4.25 16.58 5.60
N ALA A 94 -4.32 17.87 5.87
CA ALA A 94 -3.62 18.88 5.10
C ALA A 94 -2.09 18.78 5.23
N LEU A 95 -1.57 18.47 6.42
CA LEU A 95 -0.14 18.25 6.64
C LEU A 95 0.36 16.98 5.93
N ALA A 96 -0.38 15.89 6.03
CA ALA A 96 -0.07 14.65 5.34
C ALA A 96 -0.06 14.82 3.81
N ALA A 97 -1.03 15.58 3.27
CA ALA A 97 -1.06 15.89 1.84
C ALA A 97 0.09 16.81 1.37
N GLN A 98 0.76 17.50 2.29
CA GLN A 98 1.98 18.27 2.03
C GLN A 98 3.27 17.44 2.18
N GLY A 99 3.16 16.12 2.42
CA GLY A 99 4.31 15.26 2.67
C GLY A 99 4.98 15.48 4.04
N LYS A 100 4.21 15.92 5.05
CA LYS A 100 4.67 16.17 6.43
C LYS A 100 4.11 15.15 7.43
N PRO A 101 4.44 13.85 7.28
CA PRO A 101 3.81 12.78 8.07
C PRO A 101 4.05 12.93 9.58
N ALA A 102 5.24 13.35 10.01
CA ALA A 102 5.52 13.52 11.43
C ALA A 102 4.68 14.63 12.10
N GLU A 103 4.40 15.72 11.38
CA GLU A 103 3.54 16.80 11.87
C GLU A 103 2.06 16.37 11.84
N ALA A 104 1.67 15.61 10.80
CA ALA A 104 0.33 15.04 10.69
C ALA A 104 0.04 14.07 11.84
N ALA A 105 0.98 13.18 12.17
CA ALA A 105 0.85 12.25 13.29
C ALA A 105 0.61 12.98 14.62
N LYS A 106 1.38 14.06 14.91
CA LYS A 106 1.18 14.87 16.12
C LYS A 106 -0.20 15.52 16.15
N ALA A 107 -0.67 16.08 15.02
CA ALA A 107 -1.99 16.69 14.94
C ALA A 107 -3.11 15.64 15.13
N LEU A 108 -2.90 14.38 14.68
CA LEU A 108 -3.82 13.27 14.94
C LEU A 108 -3.84 12.87 16.42
N ASP A 109 -2.68 12.86 17.09
CA ASP A 109 -2.62 12.63 18.53
C ASP A 109 -3.38 13.71 19.31
N GLU A 110 -3.26 14.98 18.93
CA GLU A 110 -4.04 16.10 19.47
C GLU A 110 -5.54 15.89 19.24
N ALA A 111 -5.94 15.44 18.04
CA ALA A 111 -7.33 15.13 17.72
C ALA A 111 -7.89 14.02 18.59
N ILE A 112 -7.14 12.92 18.76
CA ILE A 112 -7.56 11.77 19.59
C ILE A 112 -7.66 12.14 21.07
N ALA A 113 -6.73 12.97 21.56
CA ALA A 113 -6.73 13.45 22.95
C ALA A 113 -7.90 14.42 23.24
N ALA A 114 -8.26 15.27 22.27
CA ALA A 114 -9.38 16.21 22.40
C ALA A 114 -10.74 15.57 22.08
N ALA A 115 -10.77 14.32 21.60
CA ALA A 115 -11.97 13.65 21.12
C ALA A 115 -12.91 13.26 22.28
N PRO A 116 -14.23 13.44 22.12
CA PRO A 116 -15.19 12.89 23.08
C PRO A 116 -15.15 11.35 23.07
N LYS A 117 -15.60 10.73 24.15
CA LYS A 117 -15.56 9.26 24.33
C LYS A 117 -16.13 8.47 23.15
N ASN A 118 -17.23 8.96 22.56
CA ASN A 118 -17.93 8.32 21.44
C ASN A 118 -17.69 9.05 20.11
N TRP A 119 -16.47 9.55 19.88
CA TRP A 119 -16.17 10.28 18.65
C TRP A 119 -16.26 9.36 17.42
N PRO A 120 -17.14 9.64 16.43
CA PRO A 120 -17.38 8.76 15.29
C PRO A 120 -16.17 8.60 14.35
N ARG A 121 -15.20 9.52 14.43
CA ARG A 121 -13.98 9.53 13.59
C ARG A 121 -12.78 8.86 14.27
N LEU A 122 -12.96 8.32 15.49
CA LEU A 122 -11.86 7.71 16.22
C LEU A 122 -11.17 6.60 15.43
N GLY A 123 -11.93 5.72 14.77
CA GLY A 123 -11.38 4.63 13.96
C GLY A 123 -10.45 5.17 12.87
N ARG A 124 -10.92 6.12 12.07
CA ARG A 124 -10.11 6.75 11.04
C ARG A 124 -8.88 7.46 11.61
N ALA A 125 -9.04 8.20 12.71
CA ALA A 125 -7.92 8.89 13.34
C ALA A 125 -6.86 7.90 13.87
N ALA A 126 -7.29 6.75 14.41
CA ALA A 126 -6.41 5.69 14.86
C ALA A 126 -5.61 5.04 13.71
N GLU A 127 -6.28 4.76 12.58
CA GLU A 127 -5.59 4.28 11.37
C GLU A 127 -4.58 5.31 10.88
N SER A 128 -5.02 6.56 10.72
CA SER A 128 -4.18 7.63 10.19
C SER A 128 -2.95 7.91 11.07
N VAL A 129 -3.08 7.97 12.40
CA VAL A 129 -1.94 8.25 13.29
C VAL A 129 -0.88 7.15 13.23
N VAL A 130 -1.31 5.89 13.20
CA VAL A 130 -0.40 4.74 13.08
C VAL A 130 0.31 4.79 11.73
N PHE A 131 -0.43 5.06 10.66
CA PHE A 131 0.10 5.18 9.32
C PHE A 131 1.08 6.35 9.18
N GLU A 132 0.76 7.54 9.68
CA GLU A 132 1.64 8.71 9.56
C GLU A 132 2.93 8.56 10.40
N TYR A 133 2.88 7.84 11.54
CA TYR A 133 4.11 7.47 12.24
C TYR A 133 4.97 6.47 11.45
N ALA A 134 4.34 5.50 10.78
CA ALA A 134 5.06 4.58 9.90
C ALA A 134 5.71 5.32 8.71
N GLU A 135 4.98 6.23 8.05
CA GLU A 135 5.49 7.04 6.94
C GLU A 135 6.64 7.97 7.38
N SER A 136 6.60 8.48 8.61
CA SER A 136 7.69 9.29 9.18
C SER A 136 8.88 8.45 9.64
N ARG A 137 8.81 7.12 9.50
CA ARG A 137 9.81 6.14 9.99
C ARG A 137 10.01 6.16 11.51
N ASP A 138 9.02 6.63 12.25
CA ASP A 138 8.98 6.54 13.72
C ASP A 138 8.30 5.23 14.13
N SER A 139 8.99 4.10 13.88
CA SER A 139 8.47 2.75 14.17
C SER A 139 8.13 2.56 15.64
N GLN A 140 8.84 3.23 16.55
CA GLN A 140 8.57 3.14 17.99
C GLN A 140 7.18 3.72 18.32
N ARG A 141 6.91 4.97 17.93
CA ARG A 141 5.60 5.59 18.17
C ARG A 141 4.50 4.91 17.39
N CYS A 142 4.75 4.46 16.17
CA CYS A 142 3.80 3.69 15.38
C CYS A 142 3.31 2.46 16.17
N ALA A 143 4.22 1.62 16.67
CA ALA A 143 3.86 0.41 17.40
C ALA A 143 3.18 0.72 18.75
N GLU A 144 3.69 1.69 19.51
CA GLU A 144 3.10 2.11 20.80
C GLU A 144 1.68 2.64 20.63
N ARG A 145 1.46 3.50 19.62
CA ARG A 145 0.12 4.07 19.36
C ARG A 145 -0.84 3.01 18.85
N ALA A 146 -0.39 2.09 18.00
CA ALA A 146 -1.19 0.98 17.52
C ALA A 146 -1.68 0.12 18.69
N LEU A 147 -0.76 -0.30 19.56
CA LEU A 147 -1.12 -1.12 20.73
C LEU A 147 -2.08 -0.40 21.69
N ALA A 148 -1.84 0.89 21.96
CA ALA A 148 -2.69 1.70 22.83
C ALA A 148 -4.09 1.97 22.27
N LEU A 149 -4.22 2.10 20.94
CA LEU A 149 -5.49 2.43 20.28
C LEU A 149 -6.30 1.20 19.88
N TYR A 150 -5.66 0.04 19.68
CA TYR A 150 -6.33 -1.18 19.24
C TYR A 150 -7.59 -1.54 20.09
N PRO A 151 -7.55 -1.51 21.44
CA PRO A 151 -8.74 -1.83 22.24
C PRO A 151 -9.95 -0.92 21.97
N ARG A 152 -9.71 0.31 21.52
CA ARG A 152 -10.75 1.30 21.21
C ARG A 152 -11.39 1.12 19.84
N VAL A 153 -10.72 0.41 18.93
CA VAL A 153 -11.17 0.15 17.54
C VAL A 153 -11.44 -1.33 17.27
N ARG A 154 -11.20 -2.19 18.23
CA ARG A 154 -11.41 -3.64 18.17
C ARG A 154 -12.78 -3.99 17.57
N GLY A 155 -12.83 -4.97 16.67
CA GLY A 155 -14.06 -5.42 16.03
C GLY A 155 -14.61 -4.47 14.96
N THR A 156 -13.85 -3.44 14.56
CA THR A 156 -14.19 -2.52 13.46
C THR A 156 -13.21 -2.68 12.30
N GLY A 157 -13.57 -2.17 11.11
CA GLY A 157 -12.64 -2.14 9.96
C GLY A 157 -11.32 -1.43 10.27
N SER A 158 -11.34 -0.41 11.11
CA SER A 158 -10.13 0.32 11.52
C SER A 158 -9.14 -0.51 12.36
N ALA A 159 -9.62 -1.54 13.04
CA ALA A 159 -8.75 -2.46 13.78
C ALA A 159 -7.75 -3.17 12.87
N VAL A 160 -8.10 -3.37 11.61
CA VAL A 160 -7.28 -4.10 10.62
C VAL A 160 -5.96 -3.39 10.39
N ASN A 161 -6.02 -2.14 9.93
CA ASN A 161 -4.83 -1.34 9.64
C ASN A 161 -4.06 -0.97 10.91
N VAL A 162 -4.76 -0.67 12.02
CA VAL A 162 -4.09 -0.41 13.31
C VAL A 162 -3.27 -1.62 13.76
N ALA A 163 -3.80 -2.84 13.64
CA ALA A 163 -3.10 -4.04 14.05
C ALA A 163 -1.96 -4.41 13.10
N ALA A 164 -2.23 -4.48 11.78
CA ALA A 164 -1.26 -4.92 10.79
C ALA A 164 -0.08 -3.95 10.65
N VAL A 165 -0.34 -2.65 10.50
CA VAL A 165 0.71 -1.63 10.40
C VAL A 165 1.49 -1.53 11.71
N GLY A 166 0.79 -1.59 12.85
CA GLY A 166 1.42 -1.61 14.17
C GLY A 166 2.38 -2.77 14.33
N LEU A 167 2.00 -3.99 13.93
CA LEU A 167 2.85 -5.17 13.98
C LEU A 167 4.08 -5.03 13.07
N SER A 168 3.88 -4.53 11.85
CA SER A 168 5.01 -4.24 10.93
C SER A 168 5.97 -3.22 11.52
N CYS A 169 5.45 -2.17 12.20
CA CYS A 169 6.31 -1.21 12.90
C CYS A 169 7.10 -1.86 14.05
N ALA A 170 6.47 -2.75 14.83
CA ALA A 170 7.12 -3.45 15.93
C ALA A 170 8.24 -4.36 15.43
N SER A 171 8.03 -5.04 14.30
CA SER A 171 9.06 -5.85 13.63
C SER A 171 10.26 -5.02 13.14
N ASN A 172 10.02 -3.78 12.72
CA ASN A 172 11.08 -2.87 12.28
C ASN A 172 11.88 -2.22 13.42
N LEU A 173 11.55 -2.47 14.68
CA LEU A 173 12.30 -1.96 15.82
C LEU A 173 13.65 -2.67 15.96
N ASP A 174 14.71 -1.89 16.24
CA ASP A 174 16.01 -2.48 16.54
C ASP A 174 15.97 -3.24 17.89
N PRO A 175 16.21 -4.55 17.88
CA PRO A 175 16.17 -5.35 19.09
C PRO A 175 17.22 -4.95 20.15
N LYS A 176 18.25 -4.19 19.76
CA LYS A 176 19.29 -3.74 20.67
C LYS A 176 18.96 -2.42 21.40
N THR A 177 18.14 -1.58 20.79
CA THR A 177 17.84 -0.24 21.31
C THR A 177 16.41 -0.08 21.82
N SER A 178 15.46 -0.91 21.36
CA SER A 178 14.05 -0.84 21.74
C SER A 178 13.77 -1.80 22.90
N TRP A 179 13.80 -1.31 24.12
CA TRP A 179 13.64 -2.07 25.37
C TRP A 179 12.29 -2.78 25.50
N ASN A 180 11.24 -2.23 24.88
CA ASN A 180 9.86 -2.78 24.94
C ASN A 180 9.45 -3.50 23.64
N ARG A 181 10.38 -3.77 22.71
CA ARG A 181 10.09 -4.41 21.42
C ARG A 181 9.33 -5.73 21.57
N SER A 182 9.77 -6.59 22.50
CA SER A 182 9.15 -7.89 22.72
C SER A 182 7.68 -7.77 23.17
N GLU A 183 7.38 -6.82 24.05
CA GLU A 183 6.02 -6.55 24.53
C GLU A 183 5.14 -6.01 23.41
N LEU A 184 5.65 -5.02 22.64
CA LEU A 184 4.94 -4.44 21.50
C LEU A 184 4.63 -5.50 20.43
N THR A 185 5.63 -6.30 20.07
CA THR A 185 5.45 -7.37 19.08
C THR A 185 4.42 -8.41 19.56
N ALA A 186 4.54 -8.90 20.78
CA ALA A 186 3.59 -9.90 21.31
C ALA A 186 2.16 -9.35 21.40
N GLY A 187 2.00 -8.12 21.87
CA GLY A 187 0.69 -7.46 21.96
C GLY A 187 0.03 -7.21 20.62
N LEU A 188 0.81 -6.72 19.65
CA LEU A 188 0.32 -6.44 18.29
C LEU A 188 0.10 -7.71 17.48
N GLU A 189 0.93 -8.74 17.65
CA GLU A 189 0.67 -10.05 17.05
C GLU A 189 -0.65 -10.65 17.54
N LYS A 190 -0.91 -10.58 18.87
CA LYS A 190 -2.20 -11.00 19.44
C LYS A 190 -3.36 -10.21 18.82
N ALA A 191 -3.23 -8.88 18.71
CA ALA A 191 -4.23 -8.01 18.12
C ALA A 191 -4.52 -8.37 16.65
N THR A 192 -3.45 -8.63 15.89
CA THR A 192 -3.54 -9.01 14.47
C THR A 192 -4.21 -10.36 14.27
N ARG A 193 -3.83 -11.38 15.08
CA ARG A 193 -4.46 -12.71 15.06
C ARG A 193 -5.95 -12.63 15.42
N GLU A 194 -6.29 -11.85 16.43
CA GLU A 194 -7.67 -11.65 16.87
C GLU A 194 -8.51 -10.97 15.79
N THR A 195 -7.95 -9.98 15.09
CA THR A 195 -8.62 -9.29 14.00
C THR A 195 -8.80 -10.21 12.79
N LEU A 196 -7.78 -11.02 12.45
CA LEU A 196 -7.86 -12.01 11.37
C LEU A 196 -8.90 -13.09 11.67
N ALA A 197 -8.96 -13.59 12.91
CA ALA A 197 -9.98 -14.56 13.33
C ALA A 197 -11.42 -14.01 13.27
N ALA A 198 -11.58 -12.69 13.34
CA ALA A 198 -12.86 -12.01 13.20
C ALA A 198 -13.13 -11.49 11.77
N ALA A 199 -12.31 -11.83 10.79
CA ALA A 199 -12.34 -11.25 9.44
C ALA A 199 -13.71 -11.36 8.74
N ASP A 200 -14.42 -12.46 8.93
CA ASP A 200 -15.75 -12.66 8.32
C ASP A 200 -16.87 -11.82 8.99
N LYS A 201 -16.58 -11.21 10.15
CA LYS A 201 -17.51 -10.35 10.92
C LYS A 201 -17.17 -8.87 10.81
N ILE A 202 -16.04 -8.54 10.26
CA ILE A 202 -15.53 -7.17 10.10
C ILE A 202 -15.56 -6.79 8.64
N ALA A 203 -16.15 -5.65 8.31
CA ALA A 203 -16.08 -5.11 6.95
C ALA A 203 -14.63 -4.66 6.65
N MET A 204 -13.90 -5.46 5.87
CA MET A 204 -12.55 -5.18 5.40
C MET A 204 -12.38 -5.56 3.94
N SER A 205 -11.45 -4.91 3.24
CA SER A 205 -11.09 -5.27 1.88
C SER A 205 -10.19 -6.52 1.86
N ALA A 206 -10.05 -7.13 0.69
CA ALA A 206 -9.09 -8.23 0.51
C ALA A 206 -7.64 -7.75 0.71
N ASP A 207 -7.33 -6.50 0.36
CA ASP A 207 -6.03 -5.88 0.62
C ASP A 207 -5.78 -5.75 2.13
N ASP A 208 -6.77 -5.26 2.89
CA ASP A 208 -6.67 -5.16 4.35
C ASP A 208 -6.45 -6.54 4.99
N ARG A 209 -7.22 -7.56 4.56
CA ARG A 209 -7.04 -8.94 5.05
C ARG A 209 -5.67 -9.51 4.69
N SER A 210 -5.17 -9.18 3.49
CA SER A 210 -3.82 -9.55 3.07
C SER A 210 -2.75 -8.94 3.97
N GLY A 211 -2.90 -7.68 4.37
CA GLY A 211 -1.99 -7.01 5.31
C GLY A 211 -1.91 -7.71 6.68
N LEU A 212 -3.02 -8.28 7.17
CA LEU A 212 -3.00 -9.09 8.40
C LEU A 212 -2.19 -10.38 8.22
N TYR A 213 -2.39 -11.11 7.10
CA TYR A 213 -1.63 -12.32 6.82
C TYR A 213 -0.14 -12.03 6.65
N GLU A 214 0.20 -11.00 5.88
CA GLU A 214 1.58 -10.62 5.59
C GLU A 214 2.33 -10.23 6.87
N SER A 215 1.76 -9.31 7.67
CA SER A 215 2.39 -8.89 8.93
C SER A 215 2.57 -10.02 9.93
N LEU A 216 1.62 -10.97 10.01
CA LEU A 216 1.75 -12.15 10.85
C LEU A 216 2.81 -13.13 10.33
N ALA A 217 2.85 -13.37 9.02
CA ALA A 217 3.84 -14.27 8.43
C ALA A 217 5.26 -13.73 8.60
N ASP A 218 5.46 -12.43 8.41
CA ASP A 218 6.74 -11.76 8.61
C ASP A 218 7.19 -11.80 10.08
N ALA A 219 6.28 -11.57 11.01
CA ALA A 219 6.57 -11.72 12.44
C ALA A 219 6.98 -13.16 12.81
N ARG A 220 6.39 -14.18 12.16
CA ARG A 220 6.80 -15.59 12.36
C ARG A 220 8.15 -15.90 11.73
N ASP A 221 8.45 -15.36 10.57
CA ASP A 221 9.78 -15.51 9.97
C ASP A 221 10.86 -14.87 10.85
N GLU A 222 10.61 -13.70 11.39
CA GLU A 222 11.51 -13.03 12.33
C GLU A 222 11.73 -13.84 13.61
N ALA A 223 10.67 -14.47 14.11
CA ALA A 223 10.73 -15.40 15.24
C ALA A 223 11.36 -16.75 14.87
N LYS A 224 11.79 -16.94 13.61
CA LYS A 224 12.33 -18.20 13.04
C LYS A 224 11.35 -19.38 13.12
N ASP A 225 10.07 -19.11 13.17
CA ASP A 225 8.99 -20.10 13.12
C ASP A 225 8.50 -20.26 11.67
N ALA A 226 9.34 -20.90 10.86
CA ALA A 226 9.08 -21.11 9.44
C ALA A 226 7.81 -21.95 9.19
N THR A 227 7.43 -22.83 10.11
CA THR A 227 6.22 -23.64 9.98
C THR A 227 4.96 -22.79 10.11
N ALA A 228 4.89 -21.94 11.13
CA ALA A 228 3.75 -21.04 11.29
C ALA A 228 3.69 -19.97 10.18
N ALA A 229 4.84 -19.43 9.77
CA ALA A 229 4.92 -18.49 8.64
C ALA A 229 4.38 -19.11 7.35
N ARG A 230 4.78 -20.35 7.06
CA ARG A 230 4.30 -21.08 5.90
C ARG A 230 2.78 -21.32 5.96
N GLY A 231 2.26 -21.78 7.10
CA GLY A 231 0.82 -22.01 7.28
C GLY A 231 0.00 -20.74 7.01
N LEU A 232 0.43 -19.57 7.54
CA LEU A 232 -0.21 -18.29 7.28
C LEU A 232 -0.22 -17.92 5.78
N ARG A 233 0.87 -18.19 5.06
CA ARG A 233 0.96 -17.94 3.62
C ARG A 233 0.09 -18.89 2.80
N GLU A 234 -0.05 -20.14 3.23
CA GLU A 234 -0.95 -21.12 2.60
C GLU A 234 -2.43 -20.69 2.78
N GLU A 235 -2.82 -20.27 3.98
CA GLU A 235 -4.15 -19.70 4.24
C GLU A 235 -4.39 -18.42 3.42
N TRP A 236 -3.41 -17.54 3.34
CA TRP A 236 -3.49 -16.31 2.55
C TRP A 236 -3.66 -16.59 1.06
N ALA A 237 -2.86 -17.49 0.50
CA ALA A 237 -2.98 -17.90 -0.91
C ALA A 237 -4.37 -18.48 -1.20
N ALA A 238 -4.87 -19.39 -0.34
CA ALA A 238 -6.20 -19.98 -0.49
C ALA A 238 -7.32 -18.93 -0.40
N PHE A 239 -7.22 -17.98 0.53
CA PHE A 239 -8.16 -16.86 0.62
C PHE A 239 -8.19 -16.06 -0.69
N LEU A 240 -7.03 -15.66 -1.21
CA LEU A 240 -6.94 -14.87 -2.44
C LEU A 240 -7.41 -15.63 -3.68
N GLU A 241 -7.13 -16.94 -3.77
CA GLU A 241 -7.65 -17.81 -4.82
C GLU A 241 -9.19 -17.83 -4.78
N GLY A 242 -9.77 -17.95 -3.57
CA GLY A 242 -11.22 -17.91 -3.37
C GLY A 242 -11.84 -16.56 -3.76
N GLU A 243 -11.18 -15.44 -3.47
CA GLU A 243 -11.65 -14.10 -3.89
C GLU A 243 -11.54 -13.91 -5.40
N ALA A 244 -10.43 -14.33 -6.00
CA ALA A 244 -10.21 -14.25 -7.44
C ALA A 244 -11.23 -15.11 -8.22
N ALA A 245 -11.62 -16.26 -7.70
CA ALA A 245 -12.65 -17.12 -8.31
C ALA A 245 -14.05 -16.50 -8.34
N LYS A 246 -14.34 -15.53 -7.47
CA LYS A 246 -15.61 -14.77 -7.45
C LYS A 246 -15.62 -13.62 -8.45
N ALA A 247 -14.48 -13.26 -9.04
CA ALA A 247 -14.38 -12.16 -10.00
C ALA A 247 -15.20 -12.44 -11.27
N LYS A 248 -15.88 -11.40 -11.75
CA LYS A 248 -16.74 -11.49 -12.94
C LYS A 248 -16.05 -10.98 -14.21
N THR A 249 -14.96 -10.25 -14.05
CA THR A 249 -14.17 -9.68 -15.15
C THR A 249 -12.67 -9.86 -14.89
N PRO A 250 -11.82 -9.84 -15.93
CA PRO A 250 -10.38 -9.87 -15.78
C PRO A 250 -9.85 -8.76 -14.88
N ASP A 251 -10.34 -7.52 -15.01
CA ASP A 251 -9.95 -6.39 -14.14
C ASP A 251 -10.25 -6.68 -12.67
N GLN A 252 -11.38 -7.33 -12.36
CA GLN A 252 -11.73 -7.71 -11.01
C GLN A 252 -10.80 -8.80 -10.46
N ARG A 253 -10.42 -9.77 -11.31
CA ARG A 253 -9.50 -10.85 -10.93
C ARG A 253 -8.08 -10.31 -10.68
N ALA A 254 -7.59 -9.44 -11.55
CA ALA A 254 -6.25 -8.87 -11.49
C ALA A 254 -5.99 -7.99 -10.24
N VAL A 255 -7.05 -7.58 -9.53
CA VAL A 255 -6.94 -6.85 -8.24
C VAL A 255 -6.12 -7.66 -7.23
N PHE A 256 -6.21 -8.99 -7.25
CA PHE A 256 -5.57 -9.88 -6.28
C PHE A 256 -4.16 -10.32 -6.68
N ASP A 257 -3.70 -10.02 -7.90
CA ASP A 257 -2.46 -10.60 -8.46
C ASP A 257 -1.21 -10.24 -7.69
N SER A 258 -1.12 -9.01 -7.19
CA SER A 258 0.05 -8.55 -6.42
C SER A 258 0.24 -9.42 -5.18
N HIS A 259 -0.82 -9.60 -4.41
CA HIS A 259 -0.79 -10.39 -3.19
C HIS A 259 -0.65 -11.89 -3.47
N ARG A 260 -1.33 -12.40 -4.52
CA ARG A 260 -1.17 -13.81 -4.96
C ARG A 260 0.27 -14.10 -5.37
N LEU A 261 0.88 -13.20 -6.16
CA LEU A 261 2.29 -13.32 -6.53
C LEU A 261 3.18 -13.38 -5.27
N THR A 262 3.00 -12.46 -4.33
CA THR A 262 3.79 -12.43 -3.08
C THR A 262 3.63 -13.75 -2.31
N ALA A 263 2.41 -14.21 -2.11
CA ALA A 263 2.13 -15.45 -1.40
C ALA A 263 2.75 -16.68 -2.11
N TYR A 264 2.58 -16.80 -3.43
CA TYR A 264 3.14 -17.93 -4.19
C TYR A 264 4.66 -17.94 -4.19
N LEU A 265 5.31 -16.77 -4.34
CA LEU A 265 6.77 -16.70 -4.31
C LEU A 265 7.33 -17.07 -2.93
N ALA A 266 6.70 -16.60 -1.86
CA ALA A 266 7.06 -16.95 -0.49
C ALA A 266 6.87 -18.45 -0.19
N LEU A 267 5.88 -19.09 -0.82
CA LEU A 267 5.63 -20.52 -0.76
C LEU A 267 6.52 -21.34 -1.70
N LYS A 268 7.40 -20.71 -2.48
CA LYS A 268 8.23 -21.35 -3.52
C LYS A 268 7.38 -22.05 -4.61
N GLN A 269 6.29 -21.44 -5.00
CA GLN A 269 5.36 -21.92 -6.03
C GLN A 269 5.31 -20.96 -7.24
N PRO A 270 6.45 -20.60 -7.88
CA PRO A 270 6.48 -19.61 -8.96
C PRO A 270 5.62 -20.00 -10.16
N GLU A 271 5.46 -21.30 -10.44
CA GLU A 271 4.66 -21.78 -11.58
C GLU A 271 3.17 -21.42 -11.44
N LYS A 272 2.62 -21.36 -10.20
CA LYS A 272 1.26 -20.87 -9.97
C LYS A 272 1.15 -19.38 -10.31
N ALA A 273 2.15 -18.59 -9.91
CA ALA A 273 2.20 -17.16 -10.24
C ALA A 273 2.32 -16.93 -11.75
N ILE A 274 3.15 -17.72 -12.44
CA ILE A 274 3.34 -17.65 -13.89
C ILE A 274 2.03 -17.93 -14.60
N ALA A 275 1.39 -19.08 -14.31
CA ALA A 275 0.12 -19.46 -14.96
C ALA A 275 -0.98 -18.39 -14.79
N MET A 276 -1.10 -17.83 -13.58
CA MET A 276 -2.02 -16.74 -13.27
C MET A 276 -1.74 -15.49 -14.10
N LEU A 277 -0.48 -15.02 -14.09
CA LEU A 277 -0.10 -13.75 -14.73
C LEU A 277 -0.08 -13.85 -16.25
N GLU A 278 0.29 -15.01 -16.83
CA GLU A 278 0.16 -15.25 -18.26
C GLU A 278 -1.30 -15.20 -18.74
N GLN A 279 -2.24 -15.70 -17.91
CA GLN A 279 -3.67 -15.58 -18.21
C GLN A 279 -4.09 -14.10 -18.18
N ASP A 280 -3.67 -13.36 -17.15
CA ASP A 280 -4.05 -11.95 -17.03
C ASP A 280 -3.38 -11.07 -18.10
N GLU A 281 -2.18 -11.41 -18.56
CA GLU A 281 -1.56 -10.74 -19.71
C GLU A 281 -2.35 -10.95 -21.01
N ARG A 282 -2.92 -12.14 -21.23
CA ARG A 282 -3.79 -12.40 -22.39
C ARG A 282 -5.14 -11.66 -22.30
N ASP A 283 -5.72 -11.62 -21.10
CA ASP A 283 -7.03 -11.02 -20.88
C ASP A 283 -6.96 -9.47 -20.81
N LEU A 284 -5.81 -8.91 -20.47
CA LEU A 284 -5.55 -7.47 -20.29
C LEU A 284 -4.34 -7.02 -21.12
N PRO A 285 -4.37 -7.10 -22.46
CA PRO A 285 -3.20 -6.95 -23.32
C PRO A 285 -2.58 -5.56 -23.31
N ASN A 286 -3.29 -4.55 -22.78
CA ASN A 286 -2.79 -3.17 -22.68
C ASN A 286 -2.37 -2.81 -21.23
N ASP A 287 -2.44 -3.74 -20.28
CA ASP A 287 -1.98 -3.54 -18.91
C ASP A 287 -0.52 -3.98 -18.79
N TYR A 288 0.35 -3.07 -18.34
CA TYR A 288 1.75 -3.38 -18.10
C TYR A 288 1.99 -4.23 -16.84
N ASN A 289 1.01 -4.31 -15.92
CA ASN A 289 1.18 -4.98 -14.63
C ASN A 289 1.41 -6.51 -14.76
N PRO A 290 0.65 -7.28 -15.55
CA PRO A 290 0.92 -8.70 -15.71
C PRO A 290 2.35 -8.98 -16.21
N PRO A 291 2.85 -8.43 -17.33
CA PRO A 291 4.21 -8.68 -17.76
C PRO A 291 5.28 -8.14 -16.79
N ALA A 292 5.03 -7.01 -16.10
CA ALA A 292 5.95 -6.51 -15.08
C ALA A 292 6.06 -7.44 -13.86
N ARG A 293 4.99 -8.08 -13.45
CA ARG A 293 4.94 -9.07 -12.36
C ARG A 293 5.55 -10.40 -12.79
N LEU A 294 5.36 -10.82 -14.05
CA LEU A 294 5.98 -12.02 -14.62
C LEU A 294 7.51 -12.00 -14.55
N ILE A 295 8.16 -10.84 -14.57
CA ILE A 295 9.61 -10.74 -14.39
C ILE A 295 10.04 -11.44 -13.09
N SER A 296 9.35 -11.15 -11.98
CA SER A 296 9.68 -11.73 -10.68
C SER A 296 9.31 -13.22 -10.60
N ALA A 297 8.19 -13.62 -11.19
CA ALA A 297 7.73 -14.99 -11.21
C ALA A 297 8.69 -15.89 -12.02
N TYR A 298 9.02 -15.50 -13.25
CA TYR A 298 9.99 -16.23 -14.08
C TYR A 298 11.39 -16.26 -13.47
N LYS A 299 11.84 -15.13 -12.86
CA LYS A 299 13.12 -15.11 -12.15
C LYS A 299 13.15 -16.14 -11.02
N ALA A 300 12.08 -16.23 -10.23
CA ALA A 300 11.98 -17.19 -9.13
C ALA A 300 11.96 -18.66 -9.62
N ALA A 301 11.45 -18.89 -10.83
CA ALA A 301 11.46 -20.19 -11.50
C ALA A 301 12.81 -20.51 -12.19
N GLY A 302 13.77 -19.59 -12.19
CA GLY A 302 15.04 -19.75 -12.93
C GLY A 302 14.91 -19.54 -14.45
N ARG A 303 13.74 -19.11 -14.92
CA ARG A 303 13.42 -18.88 -16.35
C ARG A 303 13.83 -17.47 -16.76
N PHE A 304 15.13 -17.20 -16.74
CA PHE A 304 15.68 -15.84 -16.91
C PHE A 304 15.39 -15.22 -18.29
N ASP A 305 15.42 -16.01 -19.37
CA ASP A 305 15.15 -15.48 -20.69
C ASP A 305 13.67 -15.07 -20.84
N ASP A 306 12.75 -15.86 -20.27
CA ASP A 306 11.33 -15.48 -20.21
C ASP A 306 11.11 -14.22 -19.36
N ALA A 307 11.85 -14.08 -18.25
CA ALA A 307 11.80 -12.88 -17.42
C ALA A 307 12.26 -11.63 -18.18
N LEU A 308 13.34 -11.73 -18.98
CA LEU A 308 13.82 -10.65 -19.83
C LEU A 308 12.81 -10.29 -20.92
N ALA A 309 12.24 -11.30 -21.60
CA ALA A 309 11.18 -11.09 -22.58
C ALA A 309 9.92 -10.42 -21.98
N ALA A 310 9.53 -10.83 -20.76
CA ALA A 310 8.43 -10.17 -20.02
C ALA A 310 8.78 -8.71 -19.69
N SER A 311 10.04 -8.41 -19.34
CA SER A 311 10.48 -7.04 -19.11
C SER A 311 10.40 -6.16 -20.37
N ASP A 312 10.69 -6.71 -21.54
CA ASP A 312 10.55 -5.98 -22.81
C ASP A 312 9.09 -5.62 -23.08
N ARG A 313 8.15 -6.55 -22.85
CA ARG A 313 6.71 -6.30 -23.00
C ARG A 313 6.23 -5.26 -22.00
N ALA A 314 6.65 -5.37 -20.74
CA ALA A 314 6.31 -4.41 -19.70
C ALA A 314 6.83 -2.99 -19.99
N LEU A 315 8.09 -2.84 -20.44
CA LEU A 315 8.68 -1.56 -20.81
C LEU A 315 7.99 -0.90 -22.01
N LYS A 316 7.45 -1.71 -22.93
CA LYS A 316 6.70 -1.22 -24.09
C LYS A 316 5.36 -0.60 -23.69
N LEU A 317 4.70 -1.16 -22.69
CA LEU A 317 3.37 -0.73 -22.23
C LEU A 317 3.44 0.33 -21.12
N ALA A 318 4.44 0.26 -20.25
CA ALA A 318 4.60 1.18 -19.13
C ALA A 318 5.03 2.58 -19.59
N TYR A 319 4.69 3.58 -18.80
CA TYR A 319 5.08 4.98 -19.02
C TYR A 319 5.44 5.64 -17.67
N GLY A 320 5.99 6.85 -17.75
CA GLY A 320 6.35 7.64 -16.56
C GLY A 320 7.32 6.92 -15.61
N PRO A 321 7.38 7.32 -14.37
CA PRO A 321 8.28 6.78 -13.35
C PRO A 321 8.19 5.27 -13.14
N ARG A 322 7.09 4.63 -13.54
CA ARG A 322 6.88 3.19 -13.40
C ARG A 322 7.93 2.34 -14.11
N LYS A 323 8.45 2.83 -15.25
CA LYS A 323 9.53 2.14 -15.99
C LYS A 323 10.77 1.90 -15.13
N ILE A 324 11.08 2.77 -14.17
CA ILE A 324 12.26 2.64 -13.31
C ILE A 324 12.21 1.32 -12.53
N GLY A 325 11.04 0.96 -11.99
CA GLY A 325 10.84 -0.31 -11.29
C GLY A 325 11.06 -1.52 -12.20
N ILE A 326 10.61 -1.43 -13.46
CA ILE A 326 10.80 -2.50 -14.45
C ILE A 326 12.29 -2.65 -14.80
N TYR A 327 13.04 -1.55 -15.01
CA TYR A 327 14.49 -1.60 -15.20
C TYR A 327 15.21 -2.24 -14.01
N ARG A 328 14.85 -1.90 -12.78
CA ARG A 328 15.43 -2.53 -11.58
C ARG A 328 15.18 -4.03 -11.56
N ASN A 329 13.97 -4.47 -11.86
CA ASN A 329 13.63 -5.88 -11.93
C ASN A 329 14.43 -6.58 -13.04
N ARG A 330 14.54 -5.98 -14.22
CA ARG A 330 15.38 -6.49 -15.33
C ARG A 330 16.84 -6.64 -14.92
N ALA A 331 17.43 -5.62 -14.30
CA ALA A 331 18.80 -5.68 -13.79
C ALA A 331 18.98 -6.83 -12.77
N SER A 332 17.97 -7.05 -11.91
CA SER A 332 18.00 -8.16 -10.95
C SER A 332 17.94 -9.53 -11.62
N VAL A 333 17.32 -9.65 -12.82
CA VAL A 333 17.34 -10.88 -13.62
C VAL A 333 18.71 -11.13 -14.20
N TYR A 334 19.35 -10.10 -14.80
CA TYR A 334 20.72 -10.23 -15.32
C TYR A 334 21.70 -10.62 -14.21
N ALA A 335 21.58 -9.99 -13.03
CA ALA A 335 22.42 -10.33 -11.88
C ALA A 335 22.21 -11.78 -11.44
N ALA A 336 20.98 -12.28 -11.38
CA ALA A 336 20.66 -13.67 -11.07
C ALA A 336 21.18 -14.66 -12.12
N LYS A 337 21.24 -14.24 -13.39
CA LYS A 337 21.84 -15.01 -14.51
C LYS A 337 23.37 -15.00 -14.47
N GLY A 338 24.00 -14.18 -13.62
CA GLY A 338 25.45 -14.00 -13.55
C GLY A 338 26.00 -12.96 -14.55
N ASP A 339 25.16 -12.32 -15.34
CA ASP A 339 25.54 -11.29 -16.31
C ASP A 339 25.60 -9.91 -15.64
N LYS A 340 26.71 -9.67 -14.94
CA LYS A 340 26.95 -8.41 -14.24
C LYS A 340 27.05 -7.20 -15.19
N ALA A 341 27.57 -7.40 -16.40
CA ALA A 341 27.73 -6.31 -17.37
C ALA A 341 26.37 -5.79 -17.83
N SER A 342 25.46 -6.68 -18.22
CA SER A 342 24.10 -6.31 -18.61
C SER A 342 23.28 -5.77 -17.43
N ALA A 343 23.47 -6.31 -16.22
CA ALA A 343 22.83 -5.78 -15.02
C ALA A 343 23.24 -4.32 -14.77
N ARG A 344 24.55 -4.03 -14.81
CA ARG A 344 25.09 -2.67 -14.66
C ARG A 344 24.55 -1.71 -15.72
N LYS A 345 24.64 -2.12 -17.01
CA LYS A 345 24.11 -1.34 -18.12
C LYS A 345 22.62 -0.99 -17.94
N THR A 346 21.84 -1.96 -17.48
CA THR A 346 20.39 -1.75 -17.24
C THR A 346 20.13 -0.72 -16.12
N ILE A 347 20.96 -0.66 -15.08
CA ILE A 347 20.85 0.37 -14.04
C ILE A 347 21.29 1.74 -14.59
N GLU A 348 22.30 1.79 -15.45
CA GLU A 348 22.70 3.03 -16.15
C GLU A 348 21.55 3.56 -17.02
N GLU A 349 20.88 2.68 -17.78
CA GLU A 349 19.67 3.02 -18.55
C GLU A 349 18.53 3.53 -17.65
N ALA A 350 18.34 2.92 -16.48
CA ALA A 350 17.34 3.37 -15.48
C ALA A 350 17.64 4.77 -14.96
N ILE A 351 18.92 5.10 -14.73
CA ILE A 351 19.36 6.44 -14.27
C ILE A 351 19.09 7.47 -15.38
N GLN A 352 19.54 7.18 -16.61
CA GLN A 352 19.31 8.07 -17.75
C GLN A 352 17.82 8.32 -17.97
N PHE A 353 17.01 7.27 -17.89
CA PHE A 353 15.56 7.40 -18.01
C PHE A 353 14.98 8.25 -16.87
N ALA A 354 15.37 8.01 -15.61
CA ALA A 354 14.89 8.79 -14.47
C ALA A 354 15.25 10.28 -14.58
N GLU A 355 16.46 10.59 -15.09
CA GLU A 355 16.93 11.96 -15.31
C GLU A 355 16.26 12.62 -16.53
N SER A 356 15.73 11.84 -17.49
CA SER A 356 15.00 12.35 -18.67
C SER A 356 13.51 12.64 -18.40
N LEU A 357 12.97 12.22 -17.26
CA LEU A 357 11.59 12.52 -16.91
C LEU A 357 11.37 14.03 -16.71
N PRO A 358 10.12 14.54 -16.88
CA PRO A 358 9.79 15.89 -16.47
C PRO A 358 10.23 16.17 -15.04
N THR A 359 10.72 17.38 -14.77
CA THR A 359 11.29 17.76 -13.46
C THR A 359 10.38 17.41 -12.28
N GLU A 360 9.08 17.54 -12.47
CA GLU A 360 8.06 17.26 -11.44
C GLU A 360 7.91 15.75 -11.16
N GLN A 361 8.34 14.88 -12.09
CA GLN A 361 8.33 13.43 -11.95
C GLN A 361 9.70 12.85 -11.54
N GLN A 362 10.74 13.67 -11.54
CA GLN A 362 12.06 13.24 -11.09
C GLN A 362 12.08 13.11 -9.56
N SER A 363 12.59 12.00 -9.07
CA SER A 363 12.83 11.77 -7.65
C SER A 363 14.32 11.69 -7.36
N ALA A 364 14.86 12.70 -6.71
CA ALA A 364 16.27 12.73 -6.31
C ALA A 364 16.65 11.50 -5.47
N ASN A 365 15.74 11.03 -4.58
CA ASN A 365 15.96 9.85 -3.77
C ASN A 365 16.04 8.56 -4.62
N VAL A 366 15.20 8.44 -5.64
CA VAL A 366 15.21 7.28 -6.55
C VAL A 366 16.51 7.29 -7.36
N ILE A 367 16.91 8.44 -7.91
CA ILE A 367 18.15 8.59 -8.67
C ILE A 367 19.37 8.27 -7.80
N ALA A 368 19.43 8.82 -6.58
CA ALA A 368 20.50 8.51 -5.63
C ALA A 368 20.57 7.02 -5.27
N SER A 369 19.40 6.38 -5.09
CA SER A 369 19.32 4.94 -4.83
C SER A 369 19.81 4.09 -6.00
N LEU A 370 19.52 4.49 -7.25
CA LEU A 370 20.03 3.82 -8.45
C LEU A 370 21.55 3.98 -8.59
N LYS A 371 22.09 5.19 -8.35
CA LYS A 371 23.54 5.44 -8.36
C LYS A 371 24.25 4.61 -7.29
N LYS A 372 23.71 4.56 -6.07
CA LYS A 372 24.26 3.69 -5.00
C LYS A 372 24.21 2.21 -5.40
N GLN A 373 23.14 1.76 -6.05
CA GLN A 373 23.04 0.38 -6.55
C GLN A 373 24.13 0.11 -7.60
N LEU A 374 24.38 1.06 -8.52
CA LEU A 374 25.42 0.96 -9.56
C LEU A 374 26.82 0.84 -8.96
N ASP A 375 27.11 1.59 -7.88
CA ASP A 375 28.41 1.58 -7.21
C ASP A 375 28.69 0.25 -6.48
N THR A 376 27.65 -0.51 -6.14
CA THR A 376 27.75 -1.80 -5.42
C THR A 376 27.76 -3.02 -6.35
N MET A 377 27.63 -2.87 -7.64
CA MET A 377 27.65 -3.93 -8.68
C MET A 377 29.04 -4.13 -9.26
#